data_3923314b76c2ea1f9ef1bb7fe0a4f915
#
_entry.id   3923314b76c2ea1f9ef1bb7fe0a4f915
#
_cell.length_a   1.000
_cell.length_b   1.000
_cell.length_c   1.000
_cell.angle_alpha   90.00
_cell.angle_beta   90.00
_cell.angle_gamma   90.00
#
_symmetry.space_group_name_H-M   'P 1'
#
loop_
_entity.id
_entity.type
_entity.pdbx_description
1 polymer ?
#
loop_
_entity_poly.entity_id
_entity_poly.type
_entity_poly.pdbx_seq_one_letter_code
_entity_poly.pdbx_strand_id
1 'polypeptide(L)' 'MNPATRHPIEHPLIGGIYRDDSERSFAVLNISNNVALLEYADGTLTTVELHNWPQLCPRQAIF' A
#
# COMPACT_ATOMS: atom_id res chain seq x y z
N MET A 1 13.02 15.58 -18.28
CA MET A 1 12.03 15.22 -17.27
C MET A 1 11.23 14.02 -17.74
N ASN A 2 10.98 13.12 -16.89
CA ASN A 2 10.25 11.94 -17.27
C ASN A 2 8.90 11.91 -16.55
N PRO A 3 7.87 12.41 -17.17
CA PRO A 3 6.57 12.45 -16.53
C PRO A 3 5.96 11.06 -16.30
N ALA A 4 6.45 10.08 -17.01
CA ALA A 4 5.91 8.74 -16.86
C ALA A 4 6.47 8.03 -15.65
N THR A 5 7.45 8.61 -15.00
CA THR A 5 8.04 8.01 -13.83
C THR A 5 6.99 7.89 -12.73
N ARG A 6 6.86 6.69 -12.20
CA ARG A 6 5.95 6.46 -11.10
C ARG A 6 6.78 6.32 -9.86
N HIS A 7 6.58 7.24 -8.95
CA HIS A 7 7.26 7.17 -7.68
C HIS A 7 6.49 6.22 -6.78
N PRO A 8 7.19 5.43 -5.97
CA PRO A 8 6.50 4.63 -4.96
C PRO A 8 5.71 5.54 -4.05
N ILE A 9 4.60 5.04 -3.56
CA ILE A 9 3.83 5.75 -2.56
C ILE A 9 4.62 5.69 -1.26
N GLU A 10 5.02 6.84 -0.74
CA GLU A 10 5.90 6.87 0.44
C GLU A 10 5.15 6.60 1.73
N HIS A 11 3.90 6.99 1.79
CA HIS A 11 3.10 6.83 3.00
C HIS A 11 1.71 6.36 2.62
N PRO A 12 1.20 5.35 3.33
CA PRO A 12 -0.17 4.93 3.07
C PRO A 12 -1.17 5.92 3.65
N LEU A 13 -2.34 5.97 3.04
CA LEU A 13 -3.47 6.73 3.57
C LEU A 13 -4.56 5.76 3.97
N ILE A 14 -5.18 6.01 5.12
CA ILE A 14 -6.32 5.22 5.55
C ILE A 14 -7.42 5.35 4.50
N GLY A 15 -7.95 4.23 4.07
CA GLY A 15 -8.95 4.19 2.99
C GLY A 15 -8.35 4.12 1.60
N GLY A 16 -7.04 4.24 1.48
CA GLY A 16 -6.39 4.14 0.18
C GLY A 16 -6.34 2.70 -0.30
N ILE A 17 -6.37 2.54 -1.61
CA ILE A 17 -6.28 1.22 -2.23
C ILE A 17 -5.03 1.20 -3.09
N TYR A 18 -4.22 0.19 -2.86
CA TYR A 18 -2.90 0.08 -3.48
C TYR A 18 -2.69 -1.31 -4.05
N ARG A 19 -1.63 -1.44 -4.82
CA ARG A 19 -1.23 -2.72 -5.38
C ARG A 19 0.23 -2.94 -5.01
N ASP A 20 0.56 -4.15 -4.55
CA ASP A 20 1.93 -4.47 -4.19
C ASP A 20 2.70 -4.95 -5.42
N ASP A 21 3.97 -5.34 -5.20
CA ASP A 21 4.83 -5.75 -6.30
C ASP A 21 4.43 -7.12 -6.88
N SER A 22 3.55 -7.83 -6.22
CA SER A 22 2.98 -9.07 -6.74
C SER A 22 1.66 -8.82 -7.44
N GLU A 23 1.30 -7.56 -7.69
CA GLU A 23 0.06 -7.16 -8.36
C GLU A 23 -1.19 -7.48 -7.54
N ARG A 24 -1.04 -7.65 -6.24
CA ARG A 24 -2.19 -7.91 -5.37
C ARG A 24 -2.70 -6.59 -4.81
N SER A 25 -4.01 -6.41 -4.87
CA SER A 25 -4.64 -5.19 -4.38
C SER A 25 -4.98 -5.32 -2.90
N PHE A 26 -4.81 -4.22 -2.19
CA PHE A 26 -5.18 -4.17 -0.78
C PHE A 26 -5.67 -2.77 -0.42
N ALA A 27 -6.44 -2.70 0.64
CA ALA A 27 -6.89 -1.44 1.21
C ALA A 27 -6.22 -1.24 2.55
N VAL A 28 -5.92 0.02 2.87
CA VAL A 28 -5.38 0.37 4.18
C VAL A 28 -6.56 0.70 5.08
N LEU A 29 -6.77 -0.13 6.09
CA LEU A 29 -7.93 0.02 6.97
C LEU A 29 -7.65 0.94 8.14
N ASN A 30 -6.42 0.92 8.63
CA ASN A 30 -6.07 1.69 9.80
C ASN A 30 -4.56 1.85 9.87
N ILE A 31 -4.11 2.87 10.58
CA ILE A 31 -2.70 3.09 10.86
C ILE A 31 -2.63 3.54 12.31
N SER A 32 -1.87 2.80 13.12
CA SER A 32 -1.64 3.20 14.50
C SER A 32 -0.29 2.65 14.96
N ASN A 33 0.38 3.40 15.81
CA ASN A 33 1.69 3.02 16.36
C ASN A 33 2.68 2.64 15.25
N ASN A 34 2.64 3.37 14.15
CA ASN A 34 3.51 3.15 12.99
C ASN A 34 3.30 1.80 12.33
N VAL A 35 2.11 1.23 12.47
CA VAL A 35 1.74 -0.04 11.85
C VAL A 35 0.47 0.18 11.04
N ALA A 36 0.47 -0.27 9.80
CA ALA A 36 -0.70 -0.20 8.94
C ALA A 36 -1.38 -1.56 8.91
N LEU A 37 -2.71 -1.54 9.01
CA LEU A 37 -3.53 -2.74 8.85
C LEU A 37 -4.05 -2.77 7.43
N LEU A 38 -3.79 -3.85 6.73
CA LEU A 38 -4.15 -4.01 5.33
C LEU A 38 -5.15 -5.14 5.18
N GLU A 39 -6.08 -4.94 4.27
CA GLU A 39 -6.99 -6.01 3.86
C GLU A 39 -6.82 -6.23 2.37
N TYR A 40 -6.40 -7.42 2.00
CA TYR A 40 -6.26 -7.78 0.60
C TYR A 40 -7.61 -8.13 -0.01
N ALA A 41 -7.66 -8.12 -1.33
CA ALA A 41 -8.93 -8.34 -2.04
C ALA A 41 -9.56 -9.70 -1.73
N ASP A 42 -8.75 -10.68 -1.32
CA ASP A 42 -9.26 -12.00 -0.96
C ASP A 42 -9.73 -12.08 0.49
N GLY A 43 -9.72 -10.96 1.21
CA GLY A 43 -10.14 -10.91 2.60
C GLY A 43 -9.03 -11.14 3.61
N THR A 44 -7.81 -11.40 3.15
CA THR A 44 -6.70 -11.60 4.06
C THR A 44 -6.33 -10.29 4.76
N LEU A 45 -6.20 -10.35 6.07
CA LEU A 45 -5.74 -9.21 6.86
C LEU A 45 -4.27 -9.41 7.21
N THR A 46 -3.51 -8.34 7.10
CA THR A 46 -2.11 -8.38 7.48
C THR A 46 -1.70 -7.00 7.99
N THR A 47 -0.55 -6.94 8.62
CA THR A 47 -0.02 -5.67 9.11
C THR A 47 1.35 -5.46 8.50
N VAL A 48 1.73 -4.19 8.34
CA VAL A 48 3.06 -3.82 7.90
C VAL A 48 3.50 -2.61 8.71
N GLU A 49 4.73 -2.66 9.20
CA GLU A 49 5.30 -1.50 9.86
C GLU A 49 5.61 -0.44 8.80
N LEU A 50 5.39 0.82 9.17
CA LEU A 50 5.51 1.89 8.18
C LEU A 50 6.91 1.97 7.58
N HIS A 51 7.94 1.64 8.35
CA HIS A 51 9.29 1.68 7.80
C HIS A 51 9.53 0.56 6.79
N ASN A 52 8.69 -0.46 6.78
CA ASN A 52 8.75 -1.54 5.78
C ASN A 52 7.80 -1.32 4.63
N TRP A 53 6.96 -0.28 4.70
CA TRP A 53 6.00 0.01 3.65
C TRP A 53 6.64 0.10 2.26
N PRO A 54 7.79 0.79 2.10
CA PRO A 54 8.37 0.90 0.77
C PRO A 54 8.77 -0.44 0.16
N GLN A 55 8.99 -1.46 0.98
CA GLN A 55 9.41 -2.76 0.46
C GLN A 55 8.30 -3.47 -0.29
N LEU A 56 7.05 -3.06 -0.09
CA LEU A 56 5.93 -3.58 -0.87
C LEU A 56 5.91 -3.01 -2.28
N CYS A 57 6.71 -1.97 -2.54
CA CYS A 57 6.69 -1.24 -3.80
C CYS A 57 5.27 -0.82 -4.14
N PRO A 58 4.57 -0.16 -3.20
CA PRO A 58 3.14 0.08 -3.38
C PRO A 58 2.89 1.09 -4.48
N ARG A 59 1.85 0.84 -5.25
CA ARG A 59 1.41 1.73 -6.30
C ARG A 59 -0.06 1.97 -6.15
N GLN A 60 -0.51 3.14 -6.58
CA GLN A 60 -1.92 3.44 -6.55
C GLN A 60 -2.66 2.45 -7.44
N ALA A 61 -3.68 1.82 -6.91
CA ALA A 61 -4.51 0.96 -7.73
C ALA A 61 -5.46 1.85 -8.54
N ILE A 62 -5.40 1.70 -9.84
CA ILE A 62 -6.23 2.47 -10.75
C ILE A 62 -7.16 1.50 -11.44
N PHE A 63 -8.42 1.78 -11.37
CA PHE A 63 -9.45 0.93 -11.95
C PHE A 63 -10.15 1.63 -13.10
#